data_66baa3f22ad73784caeeba44d170c497
#
_entry.id   66baa3f22ad73784caeeba44d170c497
#
_cell.length_a   1.000
_cell.length_b   1.000
_cell.length_c   1.000
_cell.angle_alpha   90.00
_cell.angle_beta   90.00
_cell.angle_gamma   90.00
#
_symmetry.space_group_name_H-M   'P 1'
#
loop_
_entity.id
_entity.type
_entity.pdbx_description
1 polymer ?
#
loop_
_entity_poly.entity_id
_entity_poly.type
_entity_poly.pdbx_seq_one_letter_code
_entity_poly.pdbx_strand_id
1 'polypeptide(L)'
;FALRGHSVDAVDRNADALAALTGVANVRPLCADLEGDKSVWPYPDSNGAYACVVVTNYLHRPLFPRLLDALAPAGMLIYETFALGNERFGRPSNPHFLLRPGELLELVRGRLFVQAYEDLTVDLPRPARVQRICAVHATNAV
;
A
#
# COMPACT_ATOMS: atom_id res chain seq x y z
N PHE A 1 -10.50 9.79 2.31
CA PHE A 1 -9.50 10.88 2.42
C PHE A 1 -9.94 12.09 1.61
N ALA A 2 -10.08 12.00 0.28
CA ALA A 2 -10.42 13.14 -0.58
C ALA A 2 -11.70 13.87 -0.15
N LEU A 3 -12.77 13.16 0.20
CA LEU A 3 -14.02 13.72 0.73
C LEU A 3 -13.85 14.47 2.06
N ARG A 4 -12.74 14.24 2.75
CA ARG A 4 -12.38 14.97 4.00
C ARG A 4 -11.38 16.08 3.74
N GLY A 5 -11.15 16.45 2.47
CA GLY A 5 -10.29 17.56 2.08
C GLY A 5 -8.80 17.24 1.94
N HIS A 6 -8.39 15.97 2.09
CA HIS A 6 -7.01 15.59 1.86
C HIS A 6 -6.71 15.51 0.34
N SER A 7 -5.55 16.04 -0.07
CA SER A 7 -5.04 15.80 -1.41
C SER A 7 -4.56 14.35 -1.53
N VAL A 8 -5.00 13.65 -2.57
CA VAL A 8 -4.71 12.22 -2.80
C VAL A 8 -4.06 12.04 -4.16
N ASP A 9 -2.87 11.45 -4.18
CA ASP A 9 -2.26 10.94 -5.39
C ASP A 9 -2.66 9.45 -5.52
N ALA A 10 -3.39 9.12 -6.57
CA ALA A 10 -3.86 7.77 -6.84
C ALA A 10 -3.11 7.19 -8.03
N VAL A 11 -2.32 6.15 -7.82
CA VAL A 11 -1.54 5.52 -8.88
C VAL A 11 -1.98 4.08 -9.12
N ASP A 12 -2.17 3.73 -10.37
CA ASP A 12 -2.42 2.37 -10.84
C ASP A 12 -1.93 2.26 -12.30
N ARG A 13 -1.59 1.05 -12.74
CA ARG A 13 -1.32 0.79 -14.16
C ARG A 13 -2.59 0.63 -14.99
N ASN A 14 -3.72 0.42 -14.36
CA ASN A 14 -5.02 0.24 -15.01
C ASN A 14 -5.71 1.61 -15.20
N ALA A 15 -5.63 2.15 -16.42
CA ALA A 15 -6.24 3.41 -16.78
C ALA A 15 -7.78 3.40 -16.61
N ASP A 16 -8.45 2.27 -16.86
CA ASP A 16 -9.90 2.16 -16.72
C ASP A 16 -10.31 2.26 -15.25
N ALA A 17 -9.54 1.65 -14.33
CA ALA A 17 -9.77 1.78 -12.91
C ALA A 17 -9.61 3.23 -12.43
N LEU A 18 -8.62 3.95 -12.97
CA LEU A 18 -8.37 5.37 -12.66
C LEU A 18 -9.42 6.30 -13.28
N ALA A 19 -10.06 5.90 -14.37
CA ALA A 19 -11.11 6.71 -15.01
C ALA A 19 -12.27 7.01 -14.05
N ALA A 20 -12.57 6.09 -13.13
CA ALA A 20 -13.58 6.31 -12.08
C ALA A 20 -13.22 7.43 -11.08
N LEU A 21 -11.95 7.84 -11.03
CA LEU A 21 -11.46 8.91 -10.17
C LEU A 21 -11.36 10.25 -10.90
N THR A 22 -11.61 10.28 -12.20
CA THR A 22 -11.54 11.51 -13.00
C THR A 22 -12.62 12.49 -12.54
N GLY A 23 -12.20 13.73 -12.24
CA GLY A 23 -13.10 14.76 -11.74
C GLY A 23 -13.46 14.67 -10.26
N VAL A 24 -12.98 13.66 -9.53
CA VAL A 24 -13.14 13.61 -8.08
C VAL A 24 -12.26 14.69 -7.45
N ALA A 25 -12.89 15.59 -6.69
CA ALA A 25 -12.18 16.68 -6.02
C ALA A 25 -11.07 16.16 -5.11
N ASN A 26 -9.92 16.84 -5.11
CA ASN A 26 -8.74 16.50 -4.32
C ASN A 26 -8.06 15.15 -4.69
N VAL A 27 -8.42 14.52 -5.80
CA VAL A 27 -7.73 13.32 -6.31
C VAL A 27 -6.97 13.65 -7.59
N ARG A 28 -5.71 13.25 -7.65
CA ARG A 28 -4.84 13.31 -8.83
C ARG A 28 -4.56 11.89 -9.29
N PRO A 29 -5.32 11.34 -10.25
CA PRO A 29 -5.05 10.01 -10.80
C PRO A 29 -3.82 10.05 -11.70
N LEU A 30 -2.96 9.03 -11.58
CA LEU A 30 -1.78 8.84 -12.39
C LEU A 30 -1.71 7.39 -12.87
N CYS A 31 -1.77 7.19 -14.19
CA CYS A 31 -1.55 5.90 -14.81
C CYS A 31 -0.05 5.66 -14.95
N ALA A 32 0.48 4.74 -14.12
CA ALA A 32 1.90 4.39 -14.16
C ALA A 32 2.10 2.92 -13.76
N ASP A 33 3.02 2.25 -14.46
CA ASP A 33 3.53 0.94 -14.06
C ASP A 33 4.71 1.14 -13.11
N LEU A 34 4.57 0.64 -11.89
CA LEU A 34 5.60 0.73 -10.85
C LEU A 34 6.52 -0.50 -10.82
N GLU A 35 6.35 -1.45 -11.76
CA GLU A 35 7.11 -2.69 -11.87
C GLU A 35 8.03 -2.68 -13.09
N GLY A 36 9.13 -3.43 -13.02
CA GLY A 36 10.05 -3.64 -14.14
C GLY A 36 11.22 -2.66 -14.22
N ASP A 37 12.17 -2.99 -15.10
CA ASP A 37 13.49 -2.32 -15.21
C ASP A 37 13.40 -0.87 -15.70
N LYS A 38 12.30 -0.49 -16.34
CA LYS A 38 12.05 0.86 -16.86
C LYS A 38 11.08 1.66 -15.99
N SER A 39 10.60 1.07 -14.90
CA SER A 39 9.70 1.78 -14.00
C SER A 39 10.45 2.92 -13.32
N VAL A 40 9.95 4.11 -13.49
CA VAL A 40 10.43 5.28 -12.78
C VAL A 40 9.41 5.59 -11.70
N TRP A 41 9.90 5.70 -10.46
CA TRP A 41 9.04 6.19 -9.38
C TRP A 41 8.46 7.56 -9.76
N PRO A 42 7.12 7.69 -9.88
CA PRO A 42 6.51 8.88 -10.49
C PRO A 42 6.52 10.11 -9.57
N TYR A 43 7.02 9.95 -8.35
CA TYR A 43 7.03 10.99 -7.33
C TYR A 43 8.47 11.24 -6.83
N PRO A 44 9.35 11.87 -7.64
CA PRO A 44 10.78 11.99 -7.34
C PRO A 44 11.06 12.72 -6.03
N ASP A 45 10.24 13.71 -5.69
CA ASP A 45 10.40 14.54 -4.49
C ASP A 45 9.51 14.08 -3.33
N SER A 46 9.11 12.80 -3.30
CA SER A 46 8.15 12.30 -2.33
C SER A 46 8.74 11.87 -0.99
N ASN A 47 10.07 11.93 -0.81
CA ASN A 47 10.68 11.55 0.46
C ASN A 47 10.14 12.43 1.60
N GLY A 48 9.49 11.80 2.57
CA GLY A 48 8.87 12.51 3.69
C GLY A 48 7.67 13.39 3.31
N ALA A 49 7.05 13.18 2.15
CA ALA A 49 6.00 14.08 1.64
C ALA A 49 4.58 13.69 2.04
N TYR A 50 4.33 12.40 2.33
CA TYR A 50 2.99 11.90 2.54
C TYR A 50 2.66 11.66 4.01
N ALA A 51 1.58 12.26 4.47
CA ALA A 51 1.02 11.98 5.80
C ALA A 51 0.43 10.56 5.88
N CYS A 52 0.05 9.98 4.76
CA CYS A 52 -0.45 8.61 4.71
C CYS A 52 -0.10 7.98 3.35
N VAL A 53 0.38 6.73 3.40
CA VAL A 53 0.55 5.86 2.24
C VAL A 53 -0.41 4.68 2.41
N VAL A 54 -1.27 4.47 1.40
CA VAL A 54 -2.25 3.37 1.40
C VAL A 54 -1.95 2.44 0.23
N VAL A 55 -1.81 1.16 0.52
CA VAL A 55 -1.62 0.11 -0.50
C VAL A 55 -2.66 -0.97 -0.32
N THR A 56 -3.38 -1.28 -1.39
CA THR A 56 -4.41 -2.34 -1.39
C THR A 56 -4.27 -3.25 -2.59
N ASN A 57 -4.41 -4.56 -2.37
CA ASN A 57 -4.41 -5.59 -3.42
C ASN A 57 -3.19 -5.54 -4.35
N TYR A 58 -2.05 -5.13 -3.83
CA TYR A 58 -0.81 -4.95 -4.59
C TYR A 58 0.39 -5.45 -3.79
N LEU A 59 1.29 -6.17 -4.45
CA LEU A 59 2.52 -6.67 -3.84
C LEU A 59 3.67 -6.61 -4.85
N HIS A 60 4.54 -5.62 -4.67
CA HIS A 60 5.81 -5.52 -5.38
C HIS A 60 6.92 -5.19 -4.37
N ARG A 61 7.66 -6.21 -3.95
CA ARG A 61 8.64 -6.12 -2.87
C ARG A 61 9.75 -5.08 -3.08
N PRO A 62 10.28 -4.88 -4.31
CA PRO A 62 11.27 -3.83 -4.57
C PRO A 62 10.78 -2.42 -4.27
N LEU A 63 9.46 -2.20 -4.20
CA LEU A 63 8.88 -0.89 -3.92
C LEU A 63 8.83 -0.56 -2.42
N PHE A 64 8.95 -1.54 -1.54
CA PHE A 64 8.81 -1.35 -0.10
C PHE A 64 9.65 -0.22 0.48
N PRO A 65 10.96 -0.11 0.18
CA PRO A 65 11.76 1.00 0.72
C PRO A 65 11.21 2.37 0.32
N ARG A 66 10.77 2.52 -0.94
CA ARG A 66 10.24 3.80 -1.43
C ARG A 66 8.92 4.19 -0.78
N LEU A 67 8.04 3.21 -0.51
CA LEU A 67 6.79 3.46 0.22
C LEU A 67 7.05 3.97 1.63
N LEU A 68 8.05 3.42 2.31
CA LEU A 68 8.45 3.85 3.65
C LEU A 68 9.14 5.22 3.62
N ASP A 69 10.01 5.47 2.64
CA ASP A 69 10.73 6.74 2.49
C ASP A 69 9.78 7.90 2.14
N ALA A 70 8.65 7.60 1.49
CA ALA A 70 7.64 8.60 1.15
C ALA A 70 6.85 9.13 2.36
N LEU A 71 6.87 8.42 3.49
CA LEU A 71 6.14 8.83 4.70
C LEU A 71 6.80 10.03 5.37
N ALA A 72 6.01 11.05 5.65
CA ALA A 72 6.40 12.17 6.50
C ALA A 72 6.67 11.73 7.95
N PRO A 73 7.37 12.53 8.77
CA PRO A 73 7.39 12.34 10.21
C PRO A 73 5.96 12.22 10.76
N ALA A 74 5.71 11.25 11.62
CA ALA A 74 4.38 10.84 12.09
C ALA A 74 3.42 10.35 10.98
N GLY A 75 3.88 10.15 9.77
CA GLY A 75 3.10 9.60 8.67
C GLY A 75 2.71 8.15 8.92
N MET A 76 1.61 7.72 8.30
CA MET A 76 0.98 6.42 8.52
C MET A 76 1.04 5.56 7.26
N LEU A 77 1.45 4.30 7.42
CA LEU A 77 1.28 3.25 6.41
C LEU A 77 0.02 2.46 6.72
N ILE A 78 -0.85 2.31 5.72
CA ILE A 78 -1.97 1.36 5.72
C ILE A 78 -1.74 0.42 4.54
N TYR A 79 -1.54 -0.86 4.81
CA TYR A 79 -1.26 -1.86 3.78
C TYR A 79 -2.16 -3.07 3.96
N GLU A 80 -2.86 -3.46 2.91
CA GLU A 80 -3.62 -4.71 2.86
C GLU A 80 -3.38 -5.41 1.53
N THR A 81 -2.98 -6.67 1.55
CA THR A 81 -2.96 -7.51 0.35
C THR A 81 -3.05 -8.99 0.71
N PHE A 82 -3.11 -9.82 -0.32
CA PHE A 82 -3.31 -11.26 -0.20
C PHE A 82 -2.07 -11.95 0.40
N ALA A 83 -2.31 -12.99 1.19
CA ALA A 83 -1.29 -13.79 1.85
C ALA A 83 -1.33 -15.26 1.41
N LEU A 84 -0.27 -16.00 1.70
CA LEU A 84 -0.21 -17.45 1.47
C LEU A 84 -1.42 -18.15 2.10
N GLY A 85 -2.03 -19.04 1.37
CA GLY A 85 -3.31 -19.67 1.68
C GLY A 85 -4.48 -19.07 0.87
N ASN A 86 -4.30 -17.92 0.20
CA ASN A 86 -5.33 -17.33 -0.65
C ASN A 86 -5.61 -18.14 -1.91
N GLU A 87 -4.68 -18.96 -2.37
CA GLU A 87 -4.84 -19.85 -3.53
C GLU A 87 -6.02 -20.81 -3.39
N ARG A 88 -6.47 -21.09 -2.16
CA ARG A 88 -7.67 -21.90 -1.89
C ARG A 88 -8.98 -21.18 -2.20
N PHE A 89 -8.94 -19.86 -2.25
CA PHE A 89 -10.10 -18.99 -2.50
C PHE A 89 -10.14 -18.45 -3.94
N GLY A 90 -9.03 -18.59 -4.69
CA GLY A 90 -8.94 -18.12 -6.06
C GLY A 90 -7.69 -17.30 -6.35
N ARG A 91 -7.87 -16.23 -7.12
CA ARG A 91 -6.75 -15.36 -7.51
C ARG A 91 -6.59 -14.18 -6.55
N PRO A 92 -5.33 -13.72 -6.33
CA PRO A 92 -4.07 -14.26 -6.82
C PRO A 92 -3.75 -15.61 -6.17
N SER A 93 -3.18 -16.53 -6.95
CA SER A 93 -2.75 -17.85 -6.50
C SER A 93 -1.25 -18.08 -6.65
N ASN A 94 -0.56 -17.23 -7.41
CA ASN A 94 0.89 -17.31 -7.56
C ASN A 94 1.57 -16.82 -6.25
N PRO A 95 2.45 -17.64 -5.62
CA PRO A 95 3.13 -17.29 -4.38
C PRO A 95 3.92 -15.97 -4.43
N HIS A 96 4.40 -15.55 -5.60
CA HIS A 96 5.09 -14.27 -5.77
C HIS A 96 4.20 -13.05 -5.44
N PHE A 97 2.88 -13.21 -5.59
CA PHE A 97 1.89 -12.16 -5.27
C PHE A 97 1.20 -12.38 -3.92
N LEU A 98 1.73 -13.30 -3.10
CA LEU A 98 1.20 -13.60 -1.78
C LEU A 98 2.23 -13.27 -0.71
N LEU A 99 1.80 -12.60 0.35
CA LEU A 99 2.63 -12.31 1.52
C LEU A 99 2.92 -13.60 2.28
N ARG A 100 4.16 -13.75 2.72
CA ARG A 100 4.55 -14.79 3.68
C ARG A 100 4.00 -14.44 5.06
N PRO A 101 3.81 -15.43 5.95
CA PRO A 101 3.39 -15.16 7.32
C PRO A 101 4.27 -14.08 7.98
N GLY A 102 3.64 -13.04 8.52
CA GLY A 102 4.32 -11.95 9.21
C GLY A 102 5.10 -10.97 8.31
N GLU A 103 5.03 -11.08 6.98
CA GLU A 103 5.88 -10.29 6.09
C GLU A 103 5.64 -8.77 6.21
N LEU A 104 4.41 -8.32 6.47
CA LEU A 104 4.15 -6.90 6.72
C LEU A 104 4.78 -6.40 8.03
N LEU A 105 4.89 -7.25 9.05
CA LEU A 105 5.62 -6.91 10.29
C LEU A 105 7.12 -6.76 10.02
N GLU A 106 7.69 -7.65 9.19
CA GLU A 106 9.10 -7.56 8.77
C GLU A 106 9.36 -6.27 7.97
N LEU A 107 8.44 -5.90 7.08
CA LEU A 107 8.53 -4.69 6.26
C LEU A 107 8.75 -3.43 7.09
N VAL A 108 8.01 -3.28 8.20
CA VAL A 108 8.03 -2.05 9.01
C VAL A 108 9.03 -2.11 10.17
N ARG A 109 9.69 -3.26 10.39
CA ARG A 109 10.60 -3.47 11.51
C ARG A 109 11.70 -2.41 11.56
N GLY A 110 11.86 -1.79 12.73
CA GLY A 110 12.88 -0.77 12.98
C GLY A 110 12.64 0.58 12.28
N ARG A 111 11.53 0.71 11.56
CA ARG A 111 11.18 1.96 10.85
C ARG A 111 9.86 2.56 11.30
N LEU A 112 8.85 1.74 11.52
CA LEU A 112 7.51 2.19 11.92
C LEU A 112 7.06 1.48 13.20
N PHE A 113 6.18 2.12 13.96
CA PHE A 113 5.48 1.54 15.09
C PHE A 113 4.15 0.94 14.64
N VAL A 114 3.96 -0.35 14.85
CA VAL A 114 2.71 -1.06 14.52
C VAL A 114 1.60 -0.62 15.47
N GLN A 115 0.52 -0.11 14.92
CA GLN A 115 -0.71 0.24 15.64
C GLN A 115 -1.73 -0.89 15.58
N ALA A 116 -1.82 -1.58 14.44
CA ALA A 116 -2.68 -2.73 14.25
C ALA A 116 -2.06 -3.66 13.20
N TYR A 117 -2.26 -4.96 13.39
CA TYR A 117 -1.87 -6.00 12.45
C TYR A 117 -2.86 -7.14 12.49
N GLU A 118 -3.19 -7.66 11.32
CA GLU A 118 -4.02 -8.85 11.17
C GLU A 118 -3.44 -9.77 10.09
N ASP A 119 -3.48 -11.07 10.34
CA ASP A 119 -3.16 -12.15 9.39
C ASP A 119 -4.28 -13.18 9.48
N LEU A 120 -5.30 -13.05 8.62
CA LEU A 120 -6.55 -13.77 8.79
C LEU A 120 -7.25 -14.07 7.46
N THR A 121 -8.25 -14.94 7.54
CA THR A 121 -9.21 -15.13 6.44
C THR A 121 -10.39 -14.19 6.65
N VAL A 122 -10.77 -13.47 5.60
CA VAL A 122 -11.97 -12.64 5.53
C VAL A 122 -13.04 -13.33 4.68
N ASP A 123 -14.30 -13.06 4.97
CA ASP A 123 -15.45 -13.60 4.20
C ASP A 123 -16.00 -12.59 3.20
N LEU A 124 -15.85 -11.29 3.49
CA LEU A 124 -16.40 -10.20 2.69
C LEU A 124 -15.29 -9.32 2.10
N PRO A 125 -15.52 -8.78 0.89
CA PRO A 125 -16.64 -8.96 -0.03
C PRO A 125 -16.69 -10.35 -0.67
N ARG A 126 -15.64 -11.11 -0.54
CA ARG A 126 -15.48 -12.53 -0.92
C ARG A 126 -14.43 -13.18 -0.04
N PRO A 127 -14.49 -14.50 0.17
CA PRO A 127 -13.47 -15.19 0.96
C PRO A 127 -12.06 -14.95 0.41
N ALA A 128 -11.15 -14.58 1.30
CA ALA A 128 -9.74 -14.35 0.95
C ALA A 128 -8.83 -14.50 2.18
N ARG A 129 -7.58 -14.89 1.97
CA ARG A 129 -6.52 -14.83 2.96
C ARG A 129 -5.72 -13.56 2.79
N VAL A 130 -5.64 -12.72 3.83
CA VAL A 130 -5.00 -11.40 3.76
C VAL A 130 -4.12 -11.13 4.97
N GLN A 131 -3.15 -10.24 4.80
CA GLN A 131 -2.52 -9.51 5.88
C GLN A 131 -2.86 -8.04 5.78
N ARG A 132 -3.01 -7.39 6.93
CA ARG A 132 -3.27 -5.97 7.08
C ARG A 132 -2.35 -5.38 8.11
N ILE A 133 -1.84 -4.19 7.86
CA ILE A 133 -1.07 -3.44 8.84
C ILE A 133 -1.44 -1.96 8.80
N CYS A 134 -1.51 -1.37 9.98
CA CYS A 134 -1.48 0.06 10.20
C CYS A 134 -0.25 0.36 11.07
N ALA A 135 0.68 1.15 10.56
CA ALA A 135 1.91 1.48 11.26
C ALA A 135 2.27 2.96 11.07
N VAL A 136 2.86 3.58 12.07
CA VAL A 136 3.13 5.02 12.11
C VAL A 136 4.64 5.26 12.17
N HIS A 137 5.12 6.22 11.39
CA HIS A 137 6.51 6.66 11.47
C HIS A 137 6.77 7.30 12.84
N ALA A 138 7.89 6.89 13.47
CA ALA A 138 8.29 7.49 14.74
C ALA A 138 8.35 9.02 14.61
N THR A 139 7.66 9.72 15.49
CA THR A 139 8.04 11.10 15.78
C THR A 139 9.35 11.03 16.54
N ASN A 140 10.41 11.64 16.02
CA ASN A 140 11.58 11.90 16.87
C ASN A 140 11.07 12.75 18.04
N ALA A 141 10.82 12.09 19.16
CA ALA A 141 10.69 12.81 20.43
C ALA A 141 12.10 13.36 20.71
N VAL A 142 12.26 14.65 20.53
CA VAL A 142 13.41 15.41 21.00
C VAL A 142 13.37 15.45 22.52
#